data_833ed8e3747a986cc87e718f904dc688
#
_entry.id   833ed8e3747a986cc87e718f904dc688
#
_cell.length_a   1.000
_cell.length_b   1.000
_cell.length_c   1.000
_cell.angle_alpha   90.00
_cell.angle_beta   90.00
_cell.angle_gamma   90.00
#
_symmetry.space_group_name_H-M   'P 1'
#
loop_
_entity.id
_entity.type
_entity.pdbx_description
1 polymer ?
#
loop_
_entity_poly.entity_id
_entity_poly.type
_entity_poly.pdbx_seq_one_letter_code
_entity_poly.pdbx_strand_id
1 'polypeptide(L)'
;MALSGKEYADLVASYILKNFGARGLTVYREVSMGKTIIGKNRHVDILVLREATSTVLAIECKYQDTLGTVDEKIPYAIQDMQAMGVPVCLAYAGAGFSSGILHMLAACPIAAQCLPGAALEPSRETREMDIALAMAFSFWDLVVAHKKPFALPIAAAPAVVETPAPAPVAPPPALPAAAPPPLALPASPAVVTTASGPLFAPRRDPDGRVD
;
A
#
# COMPACT_ATOMS: atom_id res chain seq x y z
N MET A 1 27.00 -11.74 14.20
CA MET A 1 27.42 -12.09 12.81
C MET A 1 26.86 -10.99 11.92
N ALA A 2 27.70 -10.29 11.15
CA ALA A 2 27.23 -9.24 10.26
C ALA A 2 26.44 -9.87 9.10
N LEU A 3 25.28 -9.30 8.76
CA LEU A 3 24.45 -9.74 7.64
C LEU A 3 25.03 -9.17 6.34
N SER A 4 25.00 -9.95 5.26
CA SER A 4 25.14 -9.41 3.91
C SER A 4 23.87 -8.67 3.50
N GLY A 5 23.94 -7.80 2.49
CA GLY A 5 22.75 -7.12 1.96
C GLY A 5 21.66 -8.09 1.50
N LYS A 6 22.03 -9.23 0.92
CA LYS A 6 21.09 -10.27 0.49
C LYS A 6 20.40 -10.94 1.67
N GLU A 7 21.18 -11.36 2.69
CA GLU A 7 20.62 -11.96 3.91
C GLU A 7 19.68 -10.97 4.64
N TYR A 8 20.04 -9.70 4.67
CA TYR A 8 19.17 -8.68 5.24
C TYR A 8 17.85 -8.55 4.45
N ALA A 9 17.90 -8.52 3.13
CA ALA A 9 16.71 -8.46 2.30
C ALA A 9 15.85 -9.73 2.45
N ASP A 10 16.45 -10.92 2.59
CA ASP A 10 15.74 -12.17 2.88
C ASP A 10 15.07 -12.14 4.26
N LEU A 11 15.74 -11.54 5.26
CA LEU A 11 15.19 -11.34 6.61
C LEU A 11 13.97 -10.42 6.60
N VAL A 12 14.06 -9.28 5.91
CA VAL A 12 12.94 -8.33 5.76
C VAL A 12 11.77 -8.98 5.00
N ALA A 13 12.03 -9.68 3.90
CA ALA A 13 11.02 -10.40 3.13
C ALA A 13 10.29 -11.46 3.97
N SER A 14 11.05 -12.23 4.76
CA SER A 14 10.50 -13.25 5.67
C SER A 14 9.63 -12.63 6.76
N TYR A 15 10.08 -11.49 7.32
CA TYR A 15 9.29 -10.73 8.29
C TYR A 15 7.95 -10.27 7.71
N ILE A 16 7.97 -9.66 6.53
CA ILE A 16 6.77 -9.19 5.85
C ILE A 16 5.81 -10.35 5.59
N LEU A 17 6.32 -11.44 5.01
CA LEU A 17 5.49 -12.61 4.70
C LEU A 17 4.87 -13.22 5.95
N LYS A 18 5.62 -13.36 7.04
CA LYS A 18 5.13 -13.92 8.30
C LYS A 18 4.01 -13.08 8.90
N ASN A 19 4.18 -11.77 8.96
CA ASN A 19 3.26 -10.90 9.71
C ASN A 19 2.10 -10.35 8.86
N PHE A 20 2.26 -10.29 7.53
CA PHE A 20 1.28 -9.67 6.63
C PHE A 20 0.77 -10.60 5.53
N GLY A 21 1.33 -11.81 5.37
CA GLY A 21 0.85 -12.78 4.39
C GLY A 21 -0.62 -13.14 4.59
N ALA A 22 -1.06 -13.33 5.85
CA ALA A 22 -2.46 -13.58 6.19
C ALA A 22 -3.41 -12.39 5.86
N ARG A 23 -2.86 -11.18 5.64
CA ARG A 23 -3.60 -10.00 5.16
C ARG A 23 -3.67 -9.91 3.64
N GLY A 24 -3.25 -10.97 2.93
CA GLY A 24 -3.27 -11.07 1.47
C GLY A 24 -2.07 -10.40 0.79
N LEU A 25 -0.94 -10.24 1.49
CA LEU A 25 0.31 -9.79 0.86
C LEU A 25 1.12 -10.98 0.34
N THR A 26 1.57 -10.86 -0.90
CA THR A 26 2.54 -11.75 -1.55
C THR A 26 3.86 -11.02 -1.70
N VAL A 27 4.97 -11.72 -1.46
CA VAL A 27 6.31 -11.14 -1.44
C VAL A 27 7.16 -11.80 -2.52
N TYR A 28 7.76 -10.99 -3.38
CA TYR A 28 8.67 -11.41 -4.44
C TYR A 28 10.05 -10.83 -4.19
N ARG A 29 11.10 -11.55 -4.60
CA ARG A 29 12.50 -11.14 -4.45
C ARG A 29 13.13 -10.82 -5.79
N GLU A 30 14.03 -9.81 -5.82
CA GLU A 30 14.86 -9.45 -6.97
C GLU A 30 14.08 -9.25 -8.27
N VAL A 31 13.00 -8.45 -8.21
CA VAL A 31 12.11 -8.22 -9.35
C VAL A 31 12.69 -7.15 -10.27
N SER A 32 12.76 -7.46 -11.56
CA SER A 32 13.16 -6.49 -12.59
C SER A 32 12.05 -5.46 -12.85
N MET A 33 12.36 -4.17 -12.68
CA MET A 33 11.39 -3.08 -12.79
C MET A 33 11.90 -1.92 -13.68
N GLY A 34 12.20 -2.22 -14.93
CA GLY A 34 12.59 -1.23 -15.93
C GLY A 34 14.01 -0.69 -15.75
N LYS A 35 14.18 0.64 -15.86
CA LYS A 35 15.49 1.29 -15.85
C LYS A 35 15.66 2.21 -14.64
N THR A 36 16.90 2.30 -14.15
CA THR A 36 17.32 3.29 -13.16
C THR A 36 17.44 4.68 -13.81
N ILE A 37 17.55 5.73 -12.99
CA ILE A 37 17.76 7.11 -13.47
C ILE A 37 19.01 7.28 -14.32
N ILE A 38 19.96 6.33 -14.26
CA ILE A 38 21.17 6.31 -15.10
C ILE A 38 21.10 5.27 -16.22
N GLY A 39 19.91 4.73 -16.54
CA GLY A 39 19.67 3.85 -17.67
C GLY A 39 20.07 2.38 -17.48
N LYS A 40 20.54 1.96 -16.30
CA LYS A 40 20.82 0.54 -16.00
C LYS A 40 19.52 -0.23 -15.75
N ASN A 41 19.54 -1.56 -15.90
CA ASN A 41 18.42 -2.40 -15.49
C ASN A 41 18.21 -2.27 -13.97
N ARG A 42 16.97 -1.96 -13.58
CA ARG A 42 16.59 -1.86 -12.17
C ARG A 42 16.09 -3.21 -11.68
N HIS A 43 16.62 -3.63 -10.56
CA HIS A 43 16.09 -4.75 -9.79
C HIS A 43 15.77 -4.22 -8.39
N VAL A 44 14.55 -4.44 -7.93
CA VAL A 44 14.19 -4.13 -6.55
C VAL A 44 14.41 -5.36 -5.68
N ASP A 45 14.93 -5.17 -4.50
CA ASP A 45 15.24 -6.28 -3.60
C ASP A 45 14.00 -7.07 -3.21
N ILE A 46 12.89 -6.35 -2.95
CA ILE A 46 11.60 -6.95 -2.56
C ILE A 46 10.48 -6.21 -3.29
N LEU A 47 9.54 -6.95 -3.86
CA LEU A 47 8.26 -6.44 -4.32
C LEU A 47 7.14 -7.07 -3.52
N VAL A 48 6.36 -6.26 -2.83
CA VAL A 48 5.18 -6.68 -2.08
C VAL A 48 3.94 -6.36 -2.91
N LEU A 49 3.06 -7.34 -3.09
CA LEU A 49 1.84 -7.20 -3.89
C LEU A 49 0.63 -7.59 -3.04
N ARG A 50 -0.44 -6.82 -3.15
CA ARG A 50 -1.79 -7.20 -2.71
C ARG A 50 -2.68 -7.34 -3.93
N GLU A 51 -2.92 -8.58 -4.36
CA GLU A 51 -3.69 -8.87 -5.60
C GLU A 51 -5.11 -8.31 -5.55
N ALA A 52 -5.78 -8.45 -4.40
CA ALA A 52 -7.17 -8.03 -4.22
C ALA A 52 -7.41 -6.53 -4.52
N THR A 53 -6.38 -5.69 -4.39
CA THR A 53 -6.45 -4.24 -4.63
C THR A 53 -5.52 -3.77 -5.74
N SER A 54 -4.78 -4.69 -6.37
CA SER A 54 -3.72 -4.37 -7.35
C SER A 54 -2.72 -3.32 -6.84
N THR A 55 -2.43 -3.34 -5.54
CA THR A 55 -1.51 -2.40 -4.90
C THR A 55 -0.14 -3.05 -4.76
N VAL A 56 0.92 -2.29 -5.00
CA VAL A 56 2.29 -2.76 -4.85
C VAL A 56 3.09 -1.83 -3.95
N LEU A 57 4.15 -2.36 -3.34
CA LEU A 57 5.21 -1.60 -2.68
C LEU A 57 6.55 -2.20 -3.10
N ALA A 58 7.39 -1.40 -3.74
CA ALA A 58 8.75 -1.80 -4.06
C ALA A 58 9.69 -1.39 -2.92
N ILE A 59 10.52 -2.33 -2.45
CA ILE A 59 11.39 -2.12 -1.31
C ILE A 59 12.84 -2.36 -1.73
N GLU A 60 13.69 -1.39 -1.48
CA GLU A 60 15.15 -1.49 -1.56
C GLU A 60 15.71 -1.68 -0.16
N CYS A 61 16.67 -2.57 0.01
CA CYS A 61 17.24 -2.92 1.31
C CYS A 61 18.68 -2.44 1.42
N LYS A 62 18.99 -1.73 2.50
CA LYS A 62 20.34 -1.25 2.79
C LYS A 62 20.75 -1.63 4.20
N TYR A 63 21.75 -2.49 4.31
CA TYR A 63 22.32 -2.91 5.58
C TYR A 63 23.77 -2.47 5.69
N GLN A 64 24.13 -1.86 6.80
CA GLN A 64 25.51 -1.48 7.10
C GLN A 64 25.79 -1.61 8.59
N ASP A 65 26.61 -2.61 8.95
CA ASP A 65 26.97 -2.89 10.35
C ASP A 65 28.28 -2.23 10.76
N THR A 66 29.17 -1.97 9.80
CA THR A 66 30.45 -1.29 10.00
C THR A 66 30.55 -0.12 9.01
N LEU A 67 31.36 0.88 9.34
CA LEU A 67 31.65 1.99 8.43
C LEU A 67 32.08 1.46 7.05
N GLY A 68 31.40 1.92 5.99
CA GLY A 68 31.65 1.40 4.64
C GLY A 68 31.02 2.27 3.56
N THR A 69 30.97 1.75 2.34
CA THR A 69 30.56 2.48 1.12
C THR A 69 29.05 2.55 0.90
N VAL A 70 28.23 2.00 1.81
CA VAL A 70 26.75 2.04 1.65
C VAL A 70 26.25 3.48 1.82
N ASP A 71 26.88 4.29 2.68
CA ASP A 71 26.54 5.69 2.90
C ASP A 71 26.49 6.47 1.59
N GLU A 72 27.49 6.30 0.71
CA GLU A 72 27.58 6.99 -0.59
C GLU A 72 26.44 6.59 -1.54
N LYS A 73 25.84 5.40 -1.34
CA LYS A 73 24.78 4.87 -2.20
C LYS A 73 23.39 5.32 -1.76
N ILE A 74 23.20 5.79 -0.52
CA ILE A 74 21.89 6.16 0.02
C ILE A 74 21.24 7.29 -0.77
N PRO A 75 21.90 8.44 -1.03
CA PRO A 75 21.28 9.53 -1.79
C PRO A 75 20.83 9.10 -3.20
N TYR A 76 21.66 8.32 -3.88
CA TYR A 76 21.32 7.77 -5.19
C TYR A 76 20.12 6.81 -5.11
N ALA A 77 20.10 5.89 -4.14
CA ALA A 77 19.01 4.95 -3.96
C ALA A 77 17.68 5.66 -3.72
N ILE A 78 17.67 6.71 -2.88
CA ILE A 78 16.48 7.52 -2.62
C ILE A 78 15.98 8.17 -3.92
N GLN A 79 16.85 8.82 -4.69
CA GLN A 79 16.49 9.47 -5.95
C GLN A 79 15.97 8.46 -6.99
N ASP A 80 16.63 7.32 -7.12
CA ASP A 80 16.22 6.28 -8.07
C ASP A 80 14.86 5.67 -7.70
N MET A 81 14.62 5.43 -6.43
CA MET A 81 13.34 4.93 -5.95
C MET A 81 12.22 5.96 -6.13
N GLN A 82 12.46 7.23 -5.83
CA GLN A 82 11.47 8.30 -6.03
C GLN A 82 11.10 8.50 -7.50
N ALA A 83 11.98 8.12 -8.43
CA ALA A 83 11.69 8.14 -9.87
C ALA A 83 10.86 6.93 -10.36
N MET A 84 10.55 5.97 -9.48
CA MET A 84 9.66 4.85 -9.82
C MET A 84 8.19 5.31 -9.85
N GLY A 85 7.43 4.83 -10.80
CA GLY A 85 6.00 5.13 -10.91
C GLY A 85 5.09 4.32 -9.96
N VAL A 86 5.63 3.72 -8.91
CA VAL A 86 4.91 2.92 -7.90
C VAL A 86 5.32 3.35 -6.49
N PRO A 87 4.52 3.06 -5.46
CA PRO A 87 4.93 3.23 -4.07
C PRO A 87 6.23 2.52 -3.75
N VAL A 88 7.10 3.19 -3.01
CA VAL A 88 8.46 2.72 -2.71
C VAL A 88 8.79 2.85 -1.23
N CYS A 89 9.68 1.98 -0.73
CA CYS A 89 10.23 2.04 0.62
C CYS A 89 11.71 1.66 0.62
N LEU A 90 12.55 2.44 1.28
CA LEU A 90 13.95 2.12 1.56
C LEU A 90 14.04 1.52 2.96
N ALA A 91 14.14 0.20 3.04
CA ALA A 91 14.39 -0.50 4.30
C ALA A 91 15.86 -0.38 4.69
N TYR A 92 16.14 0.06 5.92
CA TYR A 92 17.52 0.17 6.38
C TYR A 92 17.73 -0.38 7.79
N ALA A 93 18.92 -0.91 8.06
CA ALA A 93 19.36 -1.33 9.39
C ALA A 93 20.87 -1.43 9.49
N GLY A 94 21.36 -1.49 10.72
CA GLY A 94 22.77 -1.62 11.07
C GLY A 94 23.33 -0.38 11.74
N ALA A 95 24.43 -0.56 12.48
CA ALA A 95 25.05 0.50 13.28
C ALA A 95 26.16 1.26 12.52
N GLY A 96 26.48 0.87 11.28
CA GLY A 96 27.61 1.38 10.53
C GLY A 96 27.33 2.65 9.72
N PHE A 97 26.11 3.16 9.68
CA PHE A 97 25.78 4.41 9.00
C PHE A 97 26.34 5.61 9.75
N SER A 98 26.85 6.59 9.01
CA SER A 98 27.24 7.88 9.60
C SER A 98 26.03 8.65 10.13
N SER A 99 26.27 9.54 11.10
CA SER A 99 25.21 10.37 11.68
C SER A 99 24.48 11.22 10.63
N GLY A 100 25.20 11.73 9.64
CA GLY A 100 24.60 12.49 8.52
C GLY A 100 23.63 11.66 7.70
N ILE A 101 23.99 10.42 7.39
CA ILE A 101 23.09 9.49 6.66
C ILE A 101 21.90 9.07 7.53
N LEU A 102 22.11 8.81 8.83
CA LEU A 102 20.98 8.52 9.73
C LEU A 102 19.99 9.68 9.81
N HIS A 103 20.45 10.93 9.87
CA HIS A 103 19.56 12.09 9.81
C HIS A 103 18.83 12.19 8.47
N MET A 104 19.51 11.91 7.36
CA MET A 104 18.89 11.88 6.03
C MET A 104 17.79 10.80 5.95
N LEU A 105 18.08 9.59 6.41
CA LEU A 105 17.12 8.47 6.44
C LEU A 105 15.92 8.79 7.33
N ALA A 106 16.14 9.31 8.53
CA ALA A 106 15.07 9.69 9.46
C ALA A 106 14.16 10.81 8.92
N ALA A 107 14.69 11.70 8.07
CA ALA A 107 13.92 12.76 7.43
C ALA A 107 13.28 12.31 6.10
N CYS A 108 13.64 11.14 5.57
CA CYS A 108 13.18 10.67 4.27
C CYS A 108 11.82 9.97 4.39
N PRO A 109 10.76 10.46 3.70
CA PRO A 109 9.41 9.90 3.84
C PRO A 109 9.25 8.50 3.27
N ILE A 110 10.20 8.04 2.46
CA ILE A 110 10.19 6.68 1.91
C ILE A 110 11.15 5.72 2.63
N ALA A 111 11.90 6.18 3.63
CA ALA A 111 12.79 5.32 4.40
C ALA A 111 12.08 4.75 5.64
N ALA A 112 12.42 3.51 5.99
CA ALA A 112 11.89 2.85 7.17
C ALA A 112 12.99 1.99 7.81
N GLN A 113 13.24 2.20 9.09
CA GLN A 113 14.08 1.29 9.86
C GLN A 113 13.38 -0.07 9.98
N CYS A 114 14.11 -1.14 9.72
CA CYS A 114 13.59 -2.50 9.83
C CYS A 114 14.71 -3.49 10.18
N LEU A 115 14.80 -3.90 11.43
CA LEU A 115 15.71 -4.96 11.85
C LEU A 115 14.93 -6.06 12.58
N PRO A 116 14.36 -7.03 11.84
CA PRO A 116 13.64 -8.14 12.44
C PRO A 116 14.58 -9.02 13.28
N GLY A 117 14.12 -9.44 14.46
CA GLY A 117 14.80 -10.47 15.25
C GLY A 117 14.59 -11.87 14.66
N ALA A 118 15.32 -12.87 15.19
CA ALA A 118 15.25 -14.26 14.72
C ALA A 118 13.83 -14.87 14.75
N ALA A 119 13.00 -14.45 15.69
CA ALA A 119 11.61 -14.90 15.78
C ALA A 119 10.68 -14.23 14.78
N LEU A 120 11.12 -13.21 14.05
CA LEU A 120 10.33 -12.42 13.10
C LEU A 120 9.06 -11.82 13.71
N GLU A 121 9.06 -11.53 15.01
CA GLU A 121 7.93 -10.88 15.69
C GLU A 121 8.02 -9.36 15.55
N PRO A 122 6.87 -8.64 15.51
CA PRO A 122 6.84 -7.18 15.56
C PRO A 122 7.57 -6.65 16.78
N SER A 123 8.35 -5.60 16.56
CA SER A 123 9.18 -5.00 17.61
C SER A 123 9.32 -3.49 17.41
N ARG A 124 10.02 -2.81 18.31
CA ARG A 124 10.38 -1.42 18.11
C ARG A 124 11.20 -1.21 16.83
N GLU A 125 12.09 -2.16 16.53
CA GLU A 125 13.01 -2.10 15.39
C GLU A 125 12.36 -2.40 14.04
N THR A 126 11.10 -2.86 14.03
CA THR A 126 10.32 -3.12 12.81
C THR A 126 9.15 -2.15 12.62
N ARG A 127 8.90 -1.29 13.63
CA ARG A 127 7.71 -0.44 13.68
C ARG A 127 7.55 0.49 12.48
N GLU A 128 8.66 1.06 11.99
CA GLU A 128 8.59 1.97 10.84
C GLU A 128 8.18 1.21 9.57
N MET A 129 8.69 0.00 9.37
CA MET A 129 8.27 -0.87 8.27
C MET A 129 6.79 -1.26 8.39
N ASP A 130 6.32 -1.58 9.61
CA ASP A 130 4.90 -1.90 9.83
C ASP A 130 3.99 -0.73 9.46
N ILE A 131 4.40 0.51 9.80
CA ILE A 131 3.67 1.72 9.42
C ILE A 131 3.74 1.93 7.90
N ALA A 132 4.90 1.75 7.26
CA ALA A 132 5.04 1.90 5.81
C ALA A 132 4.13 0.91 5.07
N LEU A 133 4.10 -0.35 5.48
CA LEU A 133 3.20 -1.37 4.94
C LEU A 133 1.73 -1.03 5.20
N ALA A 134 1.40 -0.59 6.42
CA ALA A 134 0.04 -0.20 6.77
C ALA A 134 -0.46 0.96 5.91
N MET A 135 0.36 1.95 5.65
CA MET A 135 0.03 3.08 4.77
C MET A 135 -0.10 2.65 3.31
N ALA A 136 0.84 1.84 2.80
CA ALA A 136 0.84 1.41 1.40
C ALA A 136 -0.37 0.52 1.06
N PHE A 137 -0.81 -0.33 2.00
CA PHE A 137 -1.88 -1.31 1.78
C PHE A 137 -3.18 -0.99 2.52
N SER A 138 -3.29 0.22 3.10
CA SER A 138 -4.49 0.71 3.81
C SER A 138 -4.89 -0.14 5.01
N PHE A 139 -3.91 -0.68 5.75
CA PHE A 139 -4.15 -1.38 7.01
C PHE A 139 -4.27 -0.40 8.18
N TRP A 140 -5.27 0.48 8.10
CA TRP A 140 -5.47 1.57 9.06
C TRP A 140 -5.70 1.09 10.49
N ASP A 141 -6.19 -0.13 10.66
CA ASP A 141 -6.33 -0.79 11.96
C ASP A 141 -5.00 -0.88 12.72
N LEU A 142 -3.86 -1.03 12.02
CA LEU A 142 -2.53 -1.02 12.62
C LEU A 142 -2.07 0.39 13.01
N VAL A 143 -2.41 1.39 12.20
CA VAL A 143 -2.03 2.79 12.44
C VAL A 143 -2.78 3.37 13.63
N VAL A 144 -4.08 3.08 13.74
CA VAL A 144 -4.95 3.58 14.82
C VAL A 144 -5.10 2.58 15.98
N ALA A 145 -4.29 1.51 16.00
CA ALA A 145 -4.32 0.51 17.05
C ALA A 145 -4.29 1.19 18.43
N HIS A 146 -5.16 0.76 19.32
CA HIS A 146 -5.32 1.31 20.68
C HIS A 146 -5.80 2.78 20.76
N LYS A 147 -6.18 3.41 19.65
CA LYS A 147 -6.81 4.73 19.65
C LYS A 147 -8.32 4.61 19.65
N LYS A 148 -8.97 5.47 20.45
CA LYS A 148 -10.42 5.62 20.40
C LYS A 148 -10.77 6.67 19.35
N PRO A 149 -11.80 6.46 18.50
CA PRO A 149 -12.31 7.51 17.63
C PRO A 149 -12.70 8.75 18.45
N PHE A 150 -12.39 9.92 17.92
CA PHE A 150 -12.87 11.17 18.51
C PHE A 150 -14.39 11.25 18.32
N ALA A 151 -15.11 11.50 19.40
CA ALA A 151 -16.54 11.77 19.39
C ALA A 151 -16.75 13.17 19.92
N LEU A 152 -17.58 13.94 19.23
CA LEU A 152 -18.04 15.24 19.75
C LEU A 152 -18.85 15.01 21.02
N PRO A 153 -18.62 15.78 22.12
CA PRO A 153 -19.52 15.78 23.24
C PRO A 153 -20.89 16.27 22.73
N ILE A 154 -21.84 15.34 22.61
CA ILE A 154 -23.22 15.71 22.31
C ILE A 154 -23.68 16.49 23.53
N ALA A 155 -23.81 17.81 23.41
CA ALA A 155 -24.55 18.59 24.40
C ALA A 155 -25.91 17.92 24.54
N ALA A 156 -26.28 17.54 25.76
CA ALA A 156 -27.56 16.93 26.05
C ALA A 156 -28.62 17.73 25.31
N ALA A 157 -29.33 17.10 24.36
CA ALA A 157 -30.39 17.76 23.66
C ALA A 157 -31.33 18.32 24.72
N PRO A 158 -31.77 19.62 24.62
CA PRO A 158 -32.73 20.15 25.57
C PRO A 158 -33.91 19.19 25.57
N ALA A 159 -34.36 18.82 26.78
CA ALA A 159 -35.49 17.94 26.96
C ALA A 159 -36.62 18.38 26.01
N VAL A 160 -37.02 17.49 25.14
CA VAL A 160 -38.15 17.73 24.24
C VAL A 160 -39.35 17.99 25.17
N VAL A 161 -39.77 19.28 25.24
CA VAL A 161 -41.04 19.62 25.88
C VAL A 161 -42.10 18.90 25.03
N GLU A 162 -42.72 17.87 25.58
CA GLU A 162 -43.82 17.17 24.93
C GLU A 162 -44.90 18.21 24.64
N THR A 163 -44.96 18.63 23.38
CA THR A 163 -46.11 19.40 22.87
C THR A 163 -47.32 18.46 22.94
N PRO A 164 -48.41 18.84 23.61
CA PRO A 164 -49.60 17.98 23.67
C PRO A 164 -50.05 17.62 22.26
N ALA A 165 -50.36 16.35 22.06
CA ALA A 165 -50.76 15.78 20.76
C ALA A 165 -51.89 16.63 20.13
N PRO A 166 -51.78 17.02 18.84
CA PRO A 166 -52.88 17.68 18.15
C PRO A 166 -54.08 16.75 18.07
N ALA A 167 -55.27 17.32 18.27
CA ALA A 167 -56.54 16.59 18.19
C ALA A 167 -56.67 15.87 16.82
N PRO A 168 -57.39 14.75 16.75
CA PRO A 168 -57.50 13.97 15.52
C PRO A 168 -58.18 14.78 14.42
N VAL A 169 -57.41 15.02 13.34
CA VAL A 169 -57.91 15.66 12.12
C VAL A 169 -58.71 14.62 11.32
N ALA A 170 -59.92 15.00 10.92
CA ALA A 170 -60.78 14.18 10.08
C ALA A 170 -60.10 13.77 8.76
N PRO A 171 -60.36 12.58 8.22
CA PRO A 171 -59.71 12.12 7.00
C PRO A 171 -60.10 12.97 5.79
N PRO A 172 -59.14 13.28 4.90
CA PRO A 172 -59.44 14.03 3.67
C PRO A 172 -60.30 13.20 2.70
N PRO A 173 -61.10 13.86 1.85
CA PRO A 173 -61.94 13.17 0.86
C PRO A 173 -61.10 12.43 -0.17
N ALA A 174 -61.59 11.25 -0.62
CA ALA A 174 -60.91 10.40 -1.58
C ALA A 174 -60.65 11.09 -2.91
N LEU A 175 -59.39 11.02 -3.36
CA LEU A 175 -58.97 11.46 -4.69
C LEU A 175 -59.52 10.51 -5.79
N PRO A 176 -59.91 11.04 -6.97
CA PRO A 176 -60.33 10.20 -8.10
C PRO A 176 -59.20 9.36 -8.66
N ALA A 177 -59.55 8.17 -9.15
CA ALA A 177 -58.64 7.14 -9.65
C ALA A 177 -57.70 7.66 -10.74
N ALA A 178 -56.41 7.31 -10.60
CA ALA A 178 -55.37 7.67 -11.55
C ALA A 178 -55.53 6.91 -12.88
N ALA A 179 -55.22 7.60 -13.97
CA ALA A 179 -55.20 7.08 -15.34
C ALA A 179 -54.10 6.02 -15.53
N PRO A 180 -54.25 5.09 -16.50
CA PRO A 180 -53.28 4.02 -16.72
C PRO A 180 -51.95 4.55 -17.29
N PRO A 181 -50.83 3.88 -17.02
CA PRO A 181 -49.49 4.31 -17.44
C PRO A 181 -49.31 4.16 -18.97
N PRO A 182 -48.46 5.02 -19.58
CA PRO A 182 -48.19 4.95 -21.00
C PRO A 182 -47.31 3.73 -21.36
N LEU A 183 -47.56 3.23 -22.58
CA LEU A 183 -46.88 2.10 -23.19
C LEU A 183 -45.34 2.28 -23.23
N ALA A 184 -44.63 1.22 -22.89
CA ALA A 184 -43.18 1.12 -22.95
C ALA A 184 -42.65 1.22 -24.39
N LEU A 185 -41.59 2.04 -24.57
CA LEU A 185 -40.84 2.15 -25.81
C LEU A 185 -39.92 0.91 -25.99
N PRO A 186 -39.67 0.49 -27.23
CA PRO A 186 -38.86 -0.69 -27.50
C PRO A 186 -37.36 -0.45 -27.18
N ALA A 187 -36.71 -1.48 -26.62
CA ALA A 187 -35.32 -1.51 -26.25
C ALA A 187 -34.39 -1.30 -27.47
N SER A 188 -33.38 -0.46 -27.31
CA SER A 188 -32.29 -0.29 -28.27
C SER A 188 -31.41 -1.55 -28.36
N PRO A 189 -30.84 -1.86 -29.51
CA PRO A 189 -30.03 -3.07 -29.70
C PRO A 189 -28.67 -2.96 -28.96
N ALA A 190 -28.25 -4.10 -28.40
CA ALA A 190 -27.00 -4.30 -27.69
C ALA A 190 -25.80 -3.98 -28.59
N VAL A 191 -24.88 -3.17 -28.05
CA VAL A 191 -23.55 -2.93 -28.65
C VAL A 191 -22.71 -4.20 -28.44
N VAL A 192 -22.33 -4.83 -29.53
CA VAL A 192 -21.39 -5.95 -29.55
C VAL A 192 -19.99 -5.40 -29.22
N THR A 193 -19.47 -5.69 -28.02
CA THR A 193 -18.09 -5.37 -27.67
C THR A 193 -17.20 -6.48 -28.24
N THR A 194 -16.45 -6.15 -29.28
CA THR A 194 -15.37 -7.00 -29.79
C THR A 194 -14.26 -7.08 -28.76
N ALA A 195 -13.93 -8.29 -28.33
CA ALA A 195 -12.83 -8.58 -27.43
C ALA A 195 -11.50 -8.17 -28.09
N SER A 196 -10.82 -7.17 -27.49
CA SER A 196 -9.43 -6.86 -27.80
C SER A 196 -8.54 -7.96 -27.23
N GLY A 197 -7.75 -8.60 -28.10
CA GLY A 197 -6.77 -9.60 -27.71
C GLY A 197 -5.65 -9.02 -26.83
N PRO A 198 -4.80 -9.88 -26.25
CA PRO A 198 -3.81 -9.49 -25.25
C PRO A 198 -2.77 -8.52 -25.84
N LEU A 199 -2.53 -7.42 -25.12
CA LEU A 199 -1.69 -6.28 -25.53
C LEU A 199 -0.19 -6.57 -25.45
N PHE A 200 0.23 -7.76 -25.02
CA PHE A 200 1.63 -8.15 -24.92
C PHE A 200 1.86 -9.54 -25.54
N ALA A 201 2.36 -9.54 -26.77
CA ALA A 201 3.06 -10.69 -27.31
C ALA A 201 4.55 -10.55 -26.95
N PRO A 202 5.24 -11.60 -26.47
CA PRO A 202 6.67 -11.56 -26.23
C PRO A 202 7.39 -11.38 -27.58
N ARG A 203 8.29 -10.39 -27.66
CA ARG A 203 9.17 -10.23 -28.82
C ARG A 203 10.17 -11.38 -28.83
N ARG A 204 10.23 -12.10 -29.92
CA ARG A 204 11.30 -13.06 -30.21
C ARG A 204 12.40 -12.33 -30.95
N ASP A 205 13.63 -12.55 -30.58
CA ASP A 205 14.78 -12.14 -31.35
C ASP A 205 14.94 -13.04 -32.60
N PRO A 206 15.80 -12.61 -33.55
CA PRO A 206 16.02 -13.35 -34.80
C PRO A 206 16.51 -14.78 -34.61
N ASP A 207 17.03 -15.13 -33.47
CA ASP A 207 17.61 -16.45 -33.15
C ASP A 207 16.64 -17.36 -32.33
N GLY A 208 15.37 -16.94 -32.10
CA GLY A 208 14.30 -17.80 -31.57
C GLY A 208 14.34 -18.05 -30.07
N ARG A 209 15.14 -17.30 -29.30
CA ARG A 209 15.16 -17.40 -27.83
C ARG A 209 14.13 -16.46 -27.19
N VAL A 210 13.54 -16.92 -26.12
CA VAL A 210 12.58 -16.16 -25.28
C VAL A 210 13.35 -15.78 -24.02
N ASP A 211 13.50 -14.47 -23.75
CA ASP A 211 13.98 -13.94 -22.47
C ASP A 211 12.85 -13.83 -21.47
#